data_0c03977a1edae31a13fb3d211766d1c5
#
_entry.id   0c03977a1edae31a13fb3d211766d1c5
#
_cell.length_a   1.000
_cell.length_b   1.000
_cell.length_c   1.000
_cell.angle_alpha   90.00
_cell.angle_beta   90.00
_cell.angle_gamma   90.00
#
_symmetry.space_group_name_H-M   'P 1'
#
loop_
_entity.id
_entity.type
_entity.pdbx_description
1 polymer ?
#
loop_
_entity_poly.entity_id
_entity_poly.type
_entity_poly.pdbx_seq_one_letter_code
_entity_poly.pdbx_strand_id
1 'polypeptide(L)'
;MMSKELENRIQRAVELFMQGYGCCQSVVAAFADLYGLDNEMALRIAAGFGGGVGRMRLMCGTCSALVILAGLEKGQTRGEDREGKAACYQLVRELLDTFKQRNGSIICAELLQMQGVKVETNTAQPDERNAEYYRIRPCARKVESAARVFAEYLDDQNT
;
A
#
# COMPACT_ATOMS: atom_id res chain seq x y z
N MET A 1 20.06 10.14 5.44
CA MET A 1 19.90 8.68 5.69
C MET A 1 18.61 8.45 6.47
N MET A 2 17.82 7.49 6.02
CA MET A 2 16.55 7.15 6.68
C MET A 2 16.80 6.56 8.06
N SER A 3 15.93 6.87 9.04
CA SER A 3 16.05 6.36 10.40
C SER A 3 15.85 4.84 10.45
N LYS A 4 16.43 4.22 11.49
CA LYS A 4 16.24 2.78 11.71
C LYS A 4 14.79 2.42 11.98
N GLU A 5 14.05 3.32 12.66
CA GLU A 5 12.62 3.12 12.90
C GLU A 5 11.84 2.98 11.58
N LEU A 6 12.08 3.87 10.63
CA LEU A 6 11.40 3.82 9.33
C LEU A 6 11.81 2.57 8.54
N GLU A 7 13.08 2.20 8.57
CA GLU A 7 13.52 0.94 7.94
C GLU A 7 12.83 -0.27 8.58
N ASN A 8 12.65 -0.26 9.90
CA ASN A 8 11.93 -1.33 10.59
C ASN A 8 10.47 -1.41 10.17
N ARG A 9 9.83 -0.27 9.89
CA ARG A 9 8.43 -0.26 9.41
C ARG A 9 8.33 -0.85 8.01
N ILE A 10 9.29 -0.55 7.15
CA ILE A 10 9.34 -1.16 5.80
C ILE A 10 9.45 -2.68 5.93
N GLN A 11 10.37 -3.15 6.77
CA GLN A 11 10.57 -4.57 7.00
C GLN A 11 9.32 -5.23 7.59
N ARG A 12 8.64 -4.55 8.52
CA ARG A 12 7.39 -5.06 9.10
C ARG A 12 6.31 -5.25 8.04
N ALA A 13 6.19 -4.32 7.09
CA ALA A 13 5.21 -4.46 6.01
C ALA A 13 5.46 -5.73 5.22
N VAL A 14 6.72 -5.99 4.85
CA VAL A 14 7.09 -7.21 4.12
C VAL A 14 6.79 -8.46 4.95
N GLU A 15 7.14 -8.43 6.24
CA GLU A 15 6.88 -9.56 7.15
C GLU A 15 5.39 -9.88 7.26
N LEU A 16 4.55 -8.86 7.38
CA LEU A 16 3.09 -9.04 7.43
C LEU A 16 2.58 -9.70 6.16
N PHE A 17 3.06 -9.24 5.00
CA PHE A 17 2.67 -9.85 3.73
C PHE A 17 3.08 -11.33 3.68
N MET A 18 4.28 -11.65 4.13
CA MET A 18 4.77 -13.03 4.14
C MET A 18 4.01 -13.92 5.15
N GLN A 19 3.34 -13.31 6.13
CA GLN A 19 2.47 -14.01 7.09
C GLN A 19 1.05 -14.24 6.55
N GLY A 20 0.76 -13.80 5.33
CA GLY A 20 -0.53 -14.04 4.69
C GLY A 20 -1.48 -12.85 4.64
N TYR A 21 -1.11 -11.70 5.23
CA TYR A 21 -1.95 -10.51 5.14
C TYR A 21 -1.99 -9.98 3.72
N GLY A 22 -3.07 -9.30 3.37
CA GLY A 22 -3.19 -8.67 2.06
C GLY A 22 -2.16 -7.55 1.86
N CYS A 23 -1.88 -7.21 0.61
CA CYS A 23 -0.88 -6.19 0.31
C CYS A 23 -1.24 -4.83 0.91
N CYS A 24 -2.52 -4.43 0.86
CA CYS A 24 -2.94 -3.17 1.47
C CYS A 24 -2.85 -3.24 3.00
N GLN A 25 -3.31 -4.34 3.60
CA GLN A 25 -3.23 -4.56 5.04
C GLN A 25 -1.79 -4.44 5.55
N SER A 26 -0.86 -5.03 4.83
CA SER A 26 0.55 -5.07 5.23
C SER A 26 1.16 -3.68 5.32
N VAL A 27 0.90 -2.84 4.32
CA VAL A 27 1.45 -1.48 4.29
C VAL A 27 0.76 -0.58 5.30
N VAL A 28 -0.58 -0.61 5.36
CA VAL A 28 -1.32 0.24 6.31
C VAL A 28 -0.95 -0.09 7.75
N ALA A 29 -0.93 -1.37 8.10
CA ALA A 29 -0.64 -1.79 9.48
C ALA A 29 0.77 -1.39 9.91
N ALA A 30 1.72 -1.30 8.98
CA ALA A 30 3.09 -0.93 9.30
C ALA A 30 3.24 0.53 9.77
N PHE A 31 2.26 1.40 9.49
CA PHE A 31 2.32 2.83 9.82
C PHE A 31 1.13 3.33 10.64
N ALA A 32 0.11 2.49 10.85
CA ALA A 32 -1.17 2.92 11.45
C ALA A 32 -1.01 3.50 12.85
N ASP A 33 -0.10 2.97 13.64
CA ASP A 33 0.13 3.41 15.01
C ASP A 33 0.60 4.87 15.09
N LEU A 34 1.24 5.39 14.04
CA LEU A 34 1.66 6.80 13.98
C LEU A 34 0.46 7.75 14.02
N TYR A 35 -0.71 7.26 13.66
CA TYR A 35 -1.95 8.06 13.60
C TYR A 35 -2.97 7.65 14.66
N GLY A 36 -2.54 6.84 15.64
CA GLY A 36 -3.43 6.37 16.70
C GLY A 36 -4.48 5.38 16.25
N LEU A 37 -4.33 4.79 15.08
CA LEU A 37 -5.25 3.79 14.56
C LEU A 37 -4.81 2.42 15.07
N ASP A 38 -5.72 1.70 15.79
CA ASP A 38 -5.36 0.41 16.33
C ASP A 38 -5.16 -0.63 15.23
N ASN A 39 -4.38 -1.65 15.52
CA ASN A 39 -3.94 -2.64 14.53
C ASN A 39 -5.13 -3.41 13.91
N GLU A 40 -6.09 -3.83 14.72
CA GLU A 40 -7.25 -4.57 14.20
C GLU A 40 -8.09 -3.70 13.26
N MET A 41 -8.34 -2.45 13.65
CA MET A 41 -9.11 -1.54 12.80
C MET A 41 -8.36 -1.24 11.50
N ALA A 42 -7.05 -1.05 11.57
CA ALA A 42 -6.21 -0.84 10.38
C ALA A 42 -6.34 -2.02 9.41
N LEU A 43 -6.27 -3.25 9.93
CA LEU A 43 -6.40 -4.46 9.11
C LEU A 43 -7.79 -4.56 8.48
N ARG A 44 -8.84 -4.22 9.22
CA ARG A 44 -10.21 -4.27 8.72
C ARG A 44 -10.46 -3.23 7.62
N ILE A 45 -10.01 -2.01 7.83
CA ILE A 45 -10.16 -0.92 6.84
C ILE A 45 -9.48 -1.31 5.52
N ALA A 46 -8.33 -1.93 5.61
CA ALA A 46 -7.50 -2.25 4.44
C ALA A 46 -7.88 -3.58 3.76
N ALA A 47 -8.66 -4.43 4.42
CA ALA A 47 -8.89 -5.81 3.98
C ALA A 47 -9.46 -5.92 2.56
N GLY A 48 -10.43 -5.07 2.22
CA GLY A 48 -11.13 -5.14 0.92
C GLY A 48 -10.29 -4.71 -0.27
N PHE A 49 -9.17 -4.04 -0.03
CA PHE A 49 -8.32 -3.53 -1.12
C PHE A 49 -7.33 -4.56 -1.67
N GLY A 50 -7.25 -5.75 -1.07
CA GLY A 50 -6.36 -6.81 -1.54
C GLY A 50 -6.73 -7.29 -2.94
N GLY A 51 -5.72 -7.69 -3.71
CA GLY A 51 -5.94 -8.19 -5.06
C GLY A 51 -6.44 -7.15 -6.05
N GLY A 52 -6.17 -5.88 -5.78
CA GLY A 52 -6.66 -4.77 -6.63
C GLY A 52 -8.15 -4.55 -6.45
N VAL A 53 -8.58 -4.41 -5.20
CA VAL A 53 -9.96 -4.27 -4.74
C VAL A 53 -10.74 -5.57 -5.00
N GLY A 54 -10.82 -6.40 -3.95
CA GLY A 54 -11.62 -7.63 -4.00
C GLY A 54 -11.23 -8.59 -5.12
N ARG A 55 -9.95 -8.64 -5.49
CA ARG A 55 -9.40 -9.43 -6.61
C ARG A 55 -9.92 -9.00 -7.98
N MET A 56 -10.45 -7.79 -8.09
CA MET A 56 -10.89 -7.25 -9.39
C MET A 56 -9.73 -6.70 -10.22
N ARG A 57 -8.52 -6.73 -9.68
CA ARG A 57 -7.27 -6.34 -10.37
C ARG A 57 -7.26 -4.88 -10.84
N LEU A 58 -7.92 -4.03 -10.08
CA LEU A 58 -7.93 -2.58 -10.28
C LEU A 58 -6.64 -1.98 -9.68
N MET A 59 -6.73 -0.90 -8.92
CA MET A 59 -5.53 -0.31 -8.34
C MET A 59 -4.84 -1.29 -7.39
N CYS A 60 -3.51 -1.36 -7.48
CA CYS A 60 -2.69 -2.21 -6.61
C CYS A 60 -2.99 -1.91 -5.14
N GLY A 61 -3.16 -2.97 -4.32
CA GLY A 61 -3.48 -2.81 -2.90
C GLY A 61 -2.43 -1.99 -2.14
N THR A 62 -1.16 -2.08 -2.54
CA THR A 62 -0.11 -1.26 -1.92
C THR A 62 -0.30 0.23 -2.25
N CYS A 63 -0.80 0.52 -3.43
CA CYS A 63 -1.14 1.90 -3.82
C CYS A 63 -2.37 2.39 -3.05
N SER A 64 -3.38 1.53 -2.87
CA SER A 64 -4.53 1.87 -2.03
C SER A 64 -4.09 2.17 -0.60
N ALA A 65 -3.08 1.44 -0.09
CA ALA A 65 -2.50 1.72 1.22
C ALA A 65 -1.91 3.12 1.28
N LEU A 66 -1.20 3.54 0.23
CA LEU A 66 -0.66 4.91 0.17
C LEU A 66 -1.77 5.95 0.21
N VAL A 67 -2.90 5.68 -0.44
CA VAL A 67 -4.06 6.58 -0.41
C VAL A 67 -4.64 6.68 1.02
N ILE A 68 -4.79 5.54 1.70
CA ILE A 68 -5.27 5.50 3.09
C ILE A 68 -4.31 6.28 4.00
N LEU A 69 -3.02 6.04 3.89
CA LEU A 69 -2.01 6.71 4.71
C LEU A 69 -1.96 8.21 4.43
N ALA A 70 -2.12 8.61 3.18
CA ALA A 70 -2.21 10.04 2.82
C ALA A 70 -3.41 10.70 3.50
N GLY A 71 -4.55 9.98 3.56
CA GLY A 71 -5.73 10.47 4.26
C GLY A 71 -5.50 10.63 5.76
N LEU A 72 -4.82 9.66 6.38
CA LEU A 72 -4.48 9.74 7.80
C LEU A 72 -3.53 10.92 8.07
N GLU A 73 -2.63 11.19 7.15
CA GLU A 73 -1.63 12.26 7.26
C GLU A 73 -2.24 13.66 7.02
N LYS A 74 -3.05 13.83 5.98
CA LYS A 74 -3.53 15.15 5.54
C LYS A 74 -5.01 15.22 5.21
N GLY A 75 -5.80 14.18 5.52
CA GLY A 75 -7.22 14.20 5.19
C GLY A 75 -7.95 15.28 5.99
N GLN A 76 -8.74 16.11 5.31
CA GLN A 76 -9.58 17.08 6.00
C GLN A 76 -10.75 16.38 6.70
N THR A 77 -11.21 16.97 7.81
CA THR A 77 -12.33 16.42 8.57
C THR A 77 -13.57 17.31 8.51
N ARG A 78 -13.47 18.43 7.80
CA ARG A 78 -14.59 19.35 7.58
C ARG A 78 -14.88 19.40 6.08
N GLY A 79 -16.14 19.27 5.72
CA GLY A 79 -16.55 19.21 4.30
C GLY A 79 -16.23 20.45 3.50
N GLU A 80 -16.26 21.62 4.16
CA GLU A 80 -16.00 22.90 3.52
C GLU A 80 -14.51 23.26 3.44
N ASP A 81 -13.64 22.45 4.02
CA ASP A 81 -12.19 22.70 4.00
C ASP A 81 -11.59 22.32 2.64
N ARG A 82 -11.70 23.22 1.70
CA ARG A 82 -11.24 23.03 0.34
C ARG A 82 -9.71 22.94 0.24
N GLU A 83 -9.01 23.74 1.02
CA GLU A 83 -7.54 23.72 1.04
C GLU A 83 -7.02 22.40 1.61
N GLY A 84 -7.61 21.89 2.68
CA GLY A 84 -7.25 20.61 3.26
C GLY A 84 -7.51 19.46 2.30
N LYS A 85 -8.64 19.51 1.59
CA LYS A 85 -8.95 18.51 0.55
C LYS A 85 -7.90 18.51 -0.55
N ALA A 86 -7.51 19.70 -1.02
CA ALA A 86 -6.49 19.83 -2.06
C ALA A 86 -5.14 19.30 -1.59
N ALA A 87 -4.76 19.58 -0.33
CA ALA A 87 -3.50 19.10 0.23
C ALA A 87 -3.46 17.56 0.29
N CYS A 88 -4.57 16.95 0.68
CA CYS A 88 -4.67 15.48 0.70
C CYS A 88 -4.55 14.90 -0.70
N TYR A 89 -5.27 15.45 -1.67
CA TYR A 89 -5.21 14.98 -3.07
C TYR A 89 -3.81 15.15 -3.64
N GLN A 90 -3.14 16.24 -3.31
CA GLN A 90 -1.77 16.47 -3.79
C GLN A 90 -0.82 15.40 -3.24
N LEU A 91 -0.92 15.08 -1.96
CA LEU A 91 -0.09 14.04 -1.36
C LEU A 91 -0.37 12.67 -2.01
N VAL A 92 -1.65 12.33 -2.23
CA VAL A 92 -2.01 11.10 -2.92
C VAL A 92 -1.32 11.01 -4.28
N ARG A 93 -1.39 12.10 -5.06
CA ARG A 93 -0.80 12.13 -6.40
C ARG A 93 0.71 11.96 -6.36
N GLU A 94 1.38 12.63 -5.42
CA GLU A 94 2.83 12.53 -5.28
C GLU A 94 3.28 11.11 -4.91
N LEU A 95 2.61 10.49 -3.94
CA LEU A 95 2.94 9.14 -3.52
C LEU A 95 2.72 8.13 -4.65
N LEU A 96 1.57 8.23 -5.34
CA LEU A 96 1.25 7.31 -6.43
C LEU A 96 2.18 7.52 -7.64
N ASP A 97 2.53 8.76 -7.96
CA ASP A 97 3.47 9.04 -9.06
C ASP A 97 4.84 8.45 -8.76
N THR A 98 5.33 8.58 -7.53
CA THR A 98 6.60 8.00 -7.13
C THR A 98 6.57 6.47 -7.26
N PHE A 99 5.48 5.85 -6.78
CA PHE A 99 5.32 4.40 -6.91
C PHE A 99 5.32 3.98 -8.38
N LYS A 100 4.57 4.70 -9.21
CA LYS A 100 4.47 4.38 -10.64
C LYS A 100 5.82 4.50 -11.34
N GLN A 101 6.59 5.53 -11.03
CA GLN A 101 7.93 5.72 -11.60
C GLN A 101 8.85 4.55 -11.27
N ARG A 102 8.75 4.03 -10.06
CA ARG A 102 9.62 2.93 -9.60
C ARG A 102 9.15 1.55 -10.05
N ASN A 103 7.85 1.40 -10.30
CA ASN A 103 7.26 0.07 -10.54
C ASN A 103 6.59 -0.08 -11.90
N GLY A 104 6.38 1.00 -12.64
CA GLY A 104 5.84 0.98 -14.00
C GLY A 104 4.33 1.18 -14.10
N SER A 105 3.57 0.91 -13.04
CA SER A 105 2.12 1.06 -13.02
C SER A 105 1.62 1.15 -11.59
N ILE A 106 0.37 1.58 -11.42
CA ILE A 106 -0.35 1.52 -10.14
C ILE A 106 -1.51 0.51 -10.22
N ILE A 107 -1.67 -0.17 -11.35
CA ILE A 107 -2.79 -1.07 -11.60
C ILE A 107 -2.37 -2.53 -11.37
N CYS A 108 -3.12 -3.24 -10.54
CA CYS A 108 -2.81 -4.62 -10.17
C CYS A 108 -2.65 -5.53 -11.39
N ALA A 109 -3.59 -5.49 -12.33
CA ALA A 109 -3.53 -6.32 -13.53
C ALA A 109 -2.25 -6.05 -14.33
N GLU A 110 -1.87 -4.79 -14.50
CA GLU A 110 -0.68 -4.43 -15.26
C GLU A 110 0.60 -4.91 -14.56
N LEU A 111 0.67 -4.75 -13.23
CA LEU A 111 1.83 -5.19 -12.46
C LEU A 111 2.01 -6.71 -12.52
N LEU A 112 0.91 -7.47 -12.46
CA LEU A 112 0.96 -8.92 -12.61
C LEU A 112 1.41 -9.34 -14.01
N GLN A 113 0.87 -8.68 -15.04
CA GLN A 113 1.22 -8.97 -16.45
C GLN A 113 2.70 -8.71 -16.73
N MET A 114 3.27 -7.67 -16.13
CA MET A 114 4.71 -7.37 -16.26
C MET A 114 5.59 -8.51 -15.76
N GLN A 115 5.09 -9.33 -14.83
CA GLN A 115 5.80 -10.49 -14.29
C GLN A 115 5.38 -11.80 -14.95
N GLY A 116 4.57 -11.71 -16.00
CA GLY A 116 4.10 -12.91 -16.71
C GLY A 116 3.04 -13.69 -15.96
N VAL A 117 2.41 -13.08 -14.95
CA VAL A 117 1.36 -13.74 -14.17
C VAL A 117 0.02 -13.58 -14.86
N LYS A 118 -0.73 -14.68 -14.99
CA LYS A 118 -2.06 -14.64 -15.58
C LYS A 118 -3.01 -13.88 -14.65
N VAL A 119 -3.79 -12.95 -15.24
CA VAL A 119 -4.76 -12.14 -14.50
C VAL A 119 -6.12 -12.83 -14.52
N GLU A 120 -6.67 -13.10 -13.33
CA GLU A 120 -8.00 -13.68 -13.16
C GLU A 120 -8.84 -12.76 -12.29
N THR A 121 -10.06 -12.46 -12.76
CA THR A 121 -10.98 -11.56 -12.07
C THR A 121 -12.32 -12.21 -11.75
N ASN A 122 -12.50 -13.48 -12.09
CA ASN A 122 -13.79 -14.16 -12.05
C ASN A 122 -14.09 -14.87 -10.72
N THR A 123 -13.27 -14.70 -9.71
CA THR A 123 -13.47 -15.31 -8.40
C THR A 123 -12.96 -14.44 -7.29
N ALA A 124 -13.65 -14.46 -6.15
CA ALA A 124 -13.23 -13.81 -4.92
C ALA A 124 -12.28 -14.67 -4.09
N GLN A 125 -12.05 -15.93 -4.50
CA GLN A 125 -11.21 -16.85 -3.75
C GLN A 125 -9.74 -16.43 -3.84
N PRO A 126 -9.07 -16.13 -2.70
CA PRO A 126 -7.65 -15.78 -2.71
C PRO A 126 -6.79 -16.97 -3.17
N ASP A 127 -5.67 -16.65 -3.80
CA ASP A 127 -4.69 -17.68 -4.13
C ASP A 127 -4.02 -18.20 -2.87
N GLU A 128 -3.64 -19.48 -2.92
CA GLU A 128 -2.89 -20.09 -1.83
C GLU A 128 -1.50 -19.45 -1.69
N ARG A 129 -1.13 -19.09 -0.46
CA ARG A 129 0.18 -18.49 -0.17
C ARG A 129 1.20 -19.60 0.07
N ASN A 130 1.85 -20.03 -1.02
CA ASN A 130 2.88 -21.07 -0.97
C ASN A 130 4.19 -20.54 -1.57
N ALA A 131 5.23 -21.38 -1.59
CA ALA A 131 6.55 -20.98 -2.08
C ALA A 131 6.50 -20.48 -3.52
N GLU A 132 5.71 -21.15 -4.37
CA GLU A 132 5.56 -20.76 -5.77
C GLU A 132 4.90 -19.38 -5.91
N TYR A 133 3.86 -19.14 -5.14
CA TYR A 133 3.18 -17.83 -5.12
C TYR A 133 4.19 -16.72 -4.86
N TYR A 134 4.98 -16.86 -3.79
CA TYR A 134 5.94 -15.82 -3.42
C TYR A 134 7.08 -15.70 -4.42
N ARG A 135 7.42 -16.78 -5.12
CA ARG A 135 8.48 -16.79 -6.11
C ARG A 135 8.11 -16.02 -7.38
N ILE A 136 6.88 -16.21 -7.87
CA ILE A 136 6.47 -15.67 -9.18
C ILE A 136 5.71 -14.35 -9.08
N ARG A 137 5.07 -14.06 -7.96
CA ARG A 137 4.30 -12.82 -7.78
C ARG A 137 5.20 -11.66 -7.37
N PRO A 138 4.97 -10.45 -7.94
CA PRO A 138 5.78 -9.28 -7.57
C PRO A 138 5.33 -8.63 -6.26
N CYS A 139 4.28 -9.13 -5.61
CA CYS A 139 3.56 -8.44 -4.54
C CYS A 139 4.44 -8.08 -3.33
N ALA A 140 5.34 -8.97 -2.90
CA ALA A 140 6.23 -8.69 -1.78
C ALA A 140 7.13 -7.48 -2.07
N ARG A 141 7.66 -7.39 -3.31
CA ARG A 141 8.48 -6.25 -3.72
C ARG A 141 7.67 -4.97 -3.83
N LYS A 142 6.39 -5.07 -4.23
CA LYS A 142 5.49 -3.91 -4.31
C LYS A 142 5.12 -3.43 -2.90
N VAL A 143 4.93 -4.35 -1.96
CA VAL A 143 4.72 -4.01 -0.55
C VAL A 143 5.92 -3.23 -0.01
N GLU A 144 7.13 -3.74 -0.24
CA GLU A 144 8.35 -3.05 0.19
C GLU A 144 8.47 -1.68 -0.47
N SER A 145 8.23 -1.60 -1.78
CA SER A 145 8.34 -0.34 -2.53
C SER A 145 7.37 0.70 -2.01
N ALA A 146 6.10 0.34 -1.80
CA ALA A 146 5.10 1.28 -1.28
C ALA A 146 5.44 1.73 0.14
N ALA A 147 5.82 0.80 1.01
CA ALA A 147 6.23 1.14 2.37
C ALA A 147 7.42 2.11 2.35
N ARG A 148 8.37 1.88 1.45
CA ARG A 148 9.54 2.76 1.30
C ARG A 148 9.14 4.15 0.79
N VAL A 149 8.24 4.23 -0.17
CA VAL A 149 7.72 5.51 -0.67
C VAL A 149 7.15 6.33 0.49
N PHE A 150 6.33 5.71 1.33
CA PHE A 150 5.73 6.44 2.46
C PHE A 150 6.76 6.76 3.55
N ALA A 151 7.67 5.85 3.84
CA ALA A 151 8.74 6.08 4.81
C ALA A 151 9.65 7.25 4.39
N GLU A 152 10.00 7.32 3.11
CA GLU A 152 10.79 8.43 2.57
C GLU A 152 10.05 9.75 2.68
N TYR A 153 8.74 9.75 2.42
CA TYR A 153 7.93 10.94 2.63
C TYR A 153 8.00 11.40 4.10
N LEU A 154 7.82 10.47 5.04
CA LEU A 154 7.91 10.81 6.48
C LEU A 154 9.30 11.31 6.86
N ASP A 155 10.33 10.70 6.32
CA ASP A 155 11.72 11.10 6.58
C ASP A 155 11.96 12.54 6.12
N ASP A 156 11.45 12.91 4.95
CA ASP A 156 11.58 14.26 4.40
C ASP A 156 10.86 15.30 5.27
N GLN A 157 9.75 14.93 5.93
CA GLN A 157 9.03 15.84 6.82
C GLN A 157 9.81 16.12 8.11
N ASN A 158 10.75 15.27 8.48
CA ASN A 158 11.54 15.38 9.71
C ASN A 158 12.89 16.09 9.51
N THR A 159 13.19 16.57 8.30
CA THR A 159 14.44 17.26 7.99
C THR A 159 14.26 18.76 7.73
#